data_ba1d32e06a9d9b1b2c6ccd98b9a3c7cc
#
_entry.id   ba1d32e06a9d9b1b2c6ccd98b9a3c7cc
#
_cell.length_a   1.000
_cell.length_b   1.000
_cell.length_c   1.000
_cell.angle_alpha   90.00
_cell.angle_beta   90.00
_cell.angle_gamma   90.00
#
_symmetry.space_group_name_H-M   'P 1'
#
loop_
_entity.id
_entity.type
_entity.pdbx_description
1 polymer ?
#
loop_
_entity_poly.entity_id
_entity_poly.type
_entity_poly.pdbx_seq_one_letter_code
_entity_poly.pdbx_strand_id
1 'polypeptide(L)'
;MRIFLYLFVLGLGACAGQHPPQTAPHAPDSTPAAEPAPHSGGGEAATGPAGGLAPPLGRARDLVGQKQYAQADDILRSLLAPDEFHALDGAQRLLALRLGSLTALQLRAPQRSLSLIRRACDMPESAGEDWTLRVWAANSAHEPRDAAQALTVLAQRWPDTLSRLQERGALDPAMRALDKYGSDADRDIVLSALFTVYFATEPDSSSGWWRDLALVQLGRSEQAAAVATLGRVTDPYVVISIEADKRFERIRGELESRLNVAEIARWSIESAAHRVRRNPDRLLPLIRLADLLADSLRFEESLRVVESAIDRQEAQGQTAYADSDALYATLLDYRAEALFSLGRFDAAIEQLKSASAPAPPGTALDQLIDLAGTYSQLGRPQEALATLKKLTPADGADLQAELVKLSALVQLHDRKSSAESLRVLGEHRDEALGTYQEALLIAQHNDEGAALLISRLADPRLRCAALVAVQQYSAGAQSPWMLEEDRLWRALIERGDVREAIARVGTVRAYPLRQPGY
;
A
#
# COMPACT_ATOMS: atom_id res chain seq x y z
N MET A 1 -16.10 -0.85 10.65
CA MET A 1 -14.76 -0.67 11.22
C MET A 1 -13.92 -1.86 10.77
N ARG A 2 -12.94 -1.66 9.89
CA ARG A 2 -12.02 -2.72 9.51
C ARG A 2 -11.00 -2.86 10.63
N ILE A 3 -11.10 -3.91 11.44
CA ILE A 3 -9.98 -4.46 12.19
C ILE A 3 -9.10 -5.31 11.23
N PHE A 4 -9.48 -5.40 9.97
CA PHE A 4 -8.75 -6.13 8.95
C PHE A 4 -7.76 -5.20 8.28
N LEU A 5 -6.51 -5.44 8.57
CA LEU A 5 -5.32 -4.83 8.03
C LEU A 5 -5.43 -4.56 6.53
N TYR A 6 -5.01 -3.36 6.13
CA TYR A 6 -4.26 -3.24 4.90
C TYR A 6 -3.00 -4.08 5.07
N LEU A 7 -3.04 -5.31 4.63
CA LEU A 7 -1.86 -6.13 4.51
C LEU A 7 -0.86 -5.40 3.63
N PHE A 8 0.13 -4.84 4.30
CA PHE A 8 1.42 -4.64 3.72
C PHE A 8 1.95 -5.99 3.26
N VAL A 9 1.67 -6.36 2.02
CA VAL A 9 2.51 -7.30 1.33
C VAL A 9 3.85 -6.61 1.17
N LEU A 10 4.67 -6.68 2.22
CA LEU A 10 6.11 -6.61 2.05
C LEU A 10 6.42 -7.73 1.07
N GLY A 11 6.56 -7.35 -0.21
CA GLY A 11 7.00 -8.25 -1.26
C GLY A 11 8.36 -8.82 -0.92
N LEU A 12 8.37 -9.84 -0.11
CA LEU A 12 9.45 -10.82 -0.08
C LEU A 12 9.34 -11.57 -1.39
N GLY A 13 9.95 -11.00 -2.43
CA GLY A 13 10.10 -11.65 -3.73
C GLY A 13 10.82 -12.97 -3.60
N ALA A 14 10.06 -14.04 -3.46
CA ALA A 14 10.51 -15.35 -3.84
C ALA A 14 10.60 -15.37 -5.36
N CYS A 15 11.83 -15.32 -5.90
CA CYS A 15 12.10 -15.57 -7.30
C CYS A 15 11.70 -17.00 -7.64
N ALA A 16 10.52 -17.19 -8.23
CA ALA A 16 10.17 -18.41 -8.93
C ALA A 16 10.64 -18.32 -10.38
N GLY A 17 11.21 -19.44 -10.86
CA GLY A 17 11.99 -19.59 -12.07
C GLY A 17 11.32 -19.14 -13.36
N GLN A 18 12.17 -18.63 -14.24
CA GLN A 18 11.89 -18.44 -15.65
C GLN A 18 11.82 -19.82 -16.34
N HIS A 19 10.68 -20.11 -16.98
CA HIS A 19 10.60 -21.09 -18.05
C HIS A 19 10.80 -20.39 -19.41
N PRO A 20 11.49 -21.01 -20.38
CA PRO A 20 11.74 -20.43 -21.68
C PRO A 20 10.46 -20.34 -22.53
N PRO A 21 10.39 -19.43 -23.50
CA PRO A 21 9.20 -19.22 -24.31
C PRO A 21 8.96 -20.41 -25.25
N GLN A 22 7.75 -20.97 -25.20
CA GLN A 22 7.25 -21.89 -26.20
C GLN A 22 6.72 -21.10 -27.39
N THR A 23 7.14 -21.52 -28.55
CA THR A 23 6.77 -21.05 -29.89
C THR A 23 5.27 -21.15 -30.15
N ALA A 24 4.67 -20.04 -30.61
CA ALA A 24 3.31 -19.98 -31.10
C ALA A 24 3.22 -20.50 -32.56
N PRO A 25 2.11 -21.13 -32.97
CA PRO A 25 1.89 -21.50 -34.37
C PRO A 25 1.30 -20.36 -35.19
N HIS A 26 1.67 -20.37 -36.46
CA HIS A 26 1.32 -19.46 -37.54
C HIS A 26 -0.18 -19.20 -37.73
N ALA A 27 -0.52 -17.97 -38.07
CA ALA A 27 -1.72 -17.60 -38.84
C ALA A 27 -1.31 -16.76 -40.08
N PRO A 28 -2.06 -16.85 -41.21
CA PRO A 28 -1.55 -16.53 -42.52
C PRO A 28 -1.76 -15.10 -43.01
N ASP A 29 -0.85 -14.74 -43.89
CA ASP A 29 -0.79 -13.71 -44.93
C ASP A 29 -1.91 -12.66 -45.11
N SER A 30 -1.50 -11.40 -45.10
CA SER A 30 -1.88 -10.41 -46.13
C SER A 30 -0.82 -9.32 -46.26
N THR A 31 -0.21 -9.22 -47.41
CA THR A 31 0.82 -8.28 -47.94
C THR A 31 0.14 -7.12 -48.66
N PRO A 32 0.87 -6.09 -49.19
CA PRO A 32 1.89 -5.20 -48.62
C PRO A 32 1.60 -3.71 -48.92
N ALA A 33 2.31 -2.77 -48.28
CA ALA A 33 2.55 -1.44 -48.83
C ALA A 33 3.86 -0.82 -48.33
N ALA A 34 4.75 -0.65 -49.31
CA ALA A 34 5.78 0.38 -49.50
C ALA A 34 6.74 0.76 -48.37
N GLU A 35 8.00 0.37 -48.56
CA GLU A 35 9.21 1.00 -47.99
C GLU A 35 9.39 2.44 -48.44
N PRO A 36 10.06 3.28 -47.61
CA PRO A 36 11.03 4.25 -48.12
C PRO A 36 12.47 3.91 -47.69
N ALA A 37 13.36 4.20 -48.62
CA ALA A 37 14.78 3.87 -48.69
C ALA A 37 15.67 4.45 -47.55
N PRO A 38 16.88 3.89 -47.38
CA PRO A 38 17.78 4.24 -46.30
C PRO A 38 18.63 5.47 -46.62
N HIS A 39 18.64 6.46 -45.67
CA HIS A 39 19.66 7.47 -45.67
C HIS A 39 20.95 6.97 -44.99
N SER A 40 21.96 6.78 -45.77
CA SER A 40 23.35 6.62 -45.38
C SER A 40 23.87 7.95 -44.80
N GLY A 41 24.13 7.98 -43.52
CA GLY A 41 24.90 8.99 -42.83
C GLY A 41 25.96 8.32 -41.96
N GLY A 42 27.19 8.21 -42.49
CA GLY A 42 28.34 7.74 -41.77
C GLY A 42 28.70 8.74 -40.68
N GLY A 43 28.63 8.31 -39.44
CA GLY A 43 29.24 8.94 -38.28
C GLY A 43 30.22 7.95 -37.69
N GLU A 44 31.51 8.21 -37.86
CA GLU A 44 32.61 7.48 -37.22
C GLU A 44 32.37 7.47 -35.70
N ALA A 45 32.05 6.29 -35.19
CA ALA A 45 32.10 6.03 -33.76
C ALA A 45 33.58 6.06 -33.34
N ALA A 46 33.96 7.05 -32.58
CA ALA A 46 35.23 7.12 -31.90
C ALA A 46 35.34 5.89 -30.98
N THR A 47 36.10 4.92 -31.40
CA THR A 47 36.58 3.79 -30.59
C THR A 47 37.59 4.33 -29.56
N GLY A 48 37.07 4.78 -28.42
CA GLY A 48 37.87 4.90 -27.21
C GLY A 48 38.35 3.51 -26.78
N PRO A 49 39.50 3.37 -26.10
CA PRO A 49 40.05 2.08 -25.75
C PRO A 49 39.05 1.32 -24.89
N ALA A 50 38.63 0.14 -25.34
CA ALA A 50 37.82 -0.81 -24.57
C ALA A 50 38.65 -1.29 -23.37
N GLY A 51 38.66 -0.55 -22.29
CA GLY A 51 39.15 -0.99 -21.00
C GLY A 51 38.22 -2.10 -20.51
N GLY A 52 38.68 -3.36 -20.58
CA GLY A 52 37.96 -4.49 -20.02
C GLY A 52 37.69 -4.26 -18.52
N LEU A 53 36.60 -4.78 -17.99
CA LEU A 53 36.34 -4.75 -16.55
C LEU A 53 37.53 -5.33 -15.79
N ALA A 54 37.91 -4.72 -14.67
CA ALA A 54 38.87 -5.30 -13.75
C ALA A 54 38.42 -6.74 -13.41
N PRO A 55 39.31 -7.75 -13.51
CA PRO A 55 38.92 -9.15 -13.38
C PRO A 55 38.10 -9.49 -12.12
N PRO A 56 38.39 -8.92 -10.93
CA PRO A 56 37.57 -9.14 -9.74
C PRO A 56 36.15 -8.56 -9.89
N LEU A 57 35.99 -7.39 -10.52
CA LEU A 57 34.71 -6.77 -10.75
C LEU A 57 33.82 -7.55 -11.74
N GLY A 58 34.46 -8.07 -12.81
CA GLY A 58 33.80 -8.98 -13.75
C GLY A 58 33.28 -10.24 -13.05
N ARG A 59 34.11 -10.86 -12.22
CA ARG A 59 33.71 -12.03 -11.42
C ARG A 59 32.58 -11.73 -10.44
N ALA A 60 32.61 -10.60 -9.75
CA ALA A 60 31.55 -10.19 -8.84
C ALA A 60 30.21 -10.00 -9.59
N ARG A 61 30.24 -9.37 -10.78
CA ARG A 61 29.06 -9.22 -11.64
C ARG A 61 28.47 -10.58 -12.04
N ASP A 62 29.29 -11.51 -12.46
CA ASP A 62 28.87 -12.85 -12.89
C ASP A 62 28.25 -13.64 -11.72
N LEU A 63 28.83 -13.56 -10.51
CA LEU A 63 28.29 -14.15 -9.28
C LEU A 63 26.92 -13.54 -8.90
N VAL A 64 26.75 -12.23 -9.03
CA VAL A 64 25.44 -11.57 -8.82
C VAL A 64 24.43 -12.08 -9.84
N GLY A 65 24.79 -12.23 -11.11
CA GLY A 65 23.95 -12.82 -12.15
C GLY A 65 23.52 -14.27 -11.83
N GLN A 66 24.40 -15.02 -11.17
CA GLN A 66 24.14 -16.39 -10.67
C GLN A 66 23.45 -16.43 -9.31
N LYS A 67 23.05 -15.30 -8.74
CA LYS A 67 22.45 -15.16 -7.41
C LYS A 67 23.34 -15.67 -6.25
N GLN A 68 24.66 -15.74 -6.47
CA GLN A 68 25.65 -16.14 -5.46
C GLN A 68 26.11 -14.92 -4.65
N TYR A 69 25.15 -14.29 -3.96
CA TYR A 69 25.35 -12.98 -3.33
C TYR A 69 26.43 -12.96 -2.24
N ALA A 70 26.56 -14.02 -1.43
CA ALA A 70 27.58 -14.08 -0.39
C ALA A 70 29.01 -14.04 -0.97
N GLN A 71 29.27 -14.82 -2.03
CA GLN A 71 30.57 -14.85 -2.69
C GLN A 71 30.86 -13.53 -3.44
N ALA A 72 29.83 -12.92 -4.05
CA ALA A 72 29.94 -11.61 -4.65
C ALA A 72 30.29 -10.53 -3.62
N ASP A 73 29.70 -10.61 -2.42
CA ASP A 73 29.93 -9.66 -1.33
C ASP A 73 31.37 -9.65 -0.86
N ASP A 74 32.01 -10.80 -0.73
CA ASP A 74 33.42 -10.90 -0.33
C ASP A 74 34.35 -10.17 -1.30
N ILE A 75 34.12 -10.35 -2.61
CA ILE A 75 34.87 -9.65 -3.65
C ILE A 75 34.57 -8.15 -3.63
N LEU A 76 33.29 -7.78 -3.53
CA LEU A 76 32.86 -6.39 -3.56
C LEU A 76 33.34 -5.61 -2.33
N ARG A 77 33.40 -6.23 -1.15
CA ARG A 77 34.00 -5.60 0.05
C ARG A 77 35.47 -5.23 -0.15
N SER A 78 36.24 -6.14 -0.76
CA SER A 78 37.65 -5.85 -1.08
C SER A 78 37.76 -4.70 -2.09
N LEU A 79 37.00 -4.74 -3.19
CA LEU A 79 37.00 -3.69 -4.22
C LEU A 79 36.50 -2.32 -3.73
N LEU A 80 35.65 -2.30 -2.72
CA LEU A 80 35.13 -1.07 -2.14
C LEU A 80 35.98 -0.49 -1.02
N ALA A 81 37.11 -1.18 -0.65
CA ALA A 81 38.13 -0.63 0.22
C ALA A 81 38.81 0.60 -0.45
N PRO A 82 39.22 1.62 0.32
CA PRO A 82 39.62 2.90 -0.24
C PRO A 82 40.66 2.80 -1.35
N ASP A 83 41.73 2.04 -1.15
CA ASP A 83 42.84 1.95 -2.10
C ASP A 83 42.43 1.25 -3.41
N GLU A 84 41.75 0.12 -3.30
CA GLU A 84 41.24 -0.65 -4.44
C GLU A 84 40.18 0.14 -5.21
N PHE A 85 39.28 0.84 -4.49
CA PHE A 85 38.22 1.65 -5.08
C PHE A 85 38.77 2.83 -5.88
N HIS A 86 39.86 3.49 -5.39
CA HIS A 86 40.52 4.58 -6.11
C HIS A 86 41.25 4.11 -7.37
N ALA A 87 41.70 2.86 -7.41
CA ALA A 87 42.35 2.27 -8.57
C ALA A 87 41.40 1.99 -9.74
N LEU A 88 40.09 1.93 -9.48
CA LEU A 88 39.03 1.75 -10.50
C LEU A 88 38.80 3.06 -11.27
N ASP A 89 38.45 2.96 -12.55
CA ASP A 89 37.94 4.11 -13.32
C ASP A 89 36.49 4.47 -12.89
N GLY A 90 35.95 5.60 -13.40
CA GLY A 90 34.63 6.11 -13.01
C GLY A 90 33.52 5.09 -13.25
N ALA A 91 33.51 4.45 -14.42
CA ALA A 91 32.47 3.46 -14.78
C ALA A 91 32.56 2.20 -13.92
N GLN A 92 33.78 1.75 -13.63
CA GLN A 92 34.04 0.60 -12.77
C GLN A 92 33.68 0.90 -11.31
N ARG A 93 33.97 2.11 -10.81
CA ARG A 93 33.51 2.56 -9.47
C ARG A 93 32.01 2.55 -9.34
N LEU A 94 31.31 3.11 -10.32
CA LEU A 94 29.84 3.13 -10.34
C LEU A 94 29.28 1.71 -10.35
N LEU A 95 29.82 0.82 -11.18
CA LEU A 95 29.40 -0.58 -11.25
C LEU A 95 29.64 -1.30 -9.91
N ALA A 96 30.80 -1.10 -9.28
CA ALA A 96 31.11 -1.71 -7.98
C ALA A 96 30.14 -1.26 -6.89
N LEU A 97 29.76 0.03 -6.85
CA LEU A 97 28.77 0.57 -5.91
C LEU A 97 27.38 -0.01 -6.16
N ARG A 98 26.94 -0.11 -7.43
CA ARG A 98 25.66 -0.71 -7.83
C ARG A 98 25.56 -2.17 -7.39
N LEU A 99 26.56 -2.98 -7.76
CA LEU A 99 26.60 -4.40 -7.40
C LEU A 99 26.66 -4.59 -5.88
N GLY A 100 27.48 -3.77 -5.19
CA GLY A 100 27.59 -3.80 -3.73
C GLY A 100 26.26 -3.46 -3.04
N SER A 101 25.55 -2.45 -3.53
CA SER A 101 24.23 -2.07 -3.02
C SER A 101 23.20 -3.18 -3.23
N LEU A 102 23.10 -3.69 -4.45
CA LEU A 102 22.15 -4.78 -4.77
C LEU A 102 22.44 -6.04 -3.93
N THR A 103 23.71 -6.41 -3.82
CA THR A 103 24.16 -7.57 -3.03
C THR A 103 23.82 -7.39 -1.55
N ALA A 104 24.07 -6.19 -1.00
CA ALA A 104 23.74 -5.88 0.39
C ALA A 104 22.22 -5.99 0.67
N LEU A 105 21.35 -5.56 -0.26
CA LEU A 105 19.89 -5.76 -0.14
C LEU A 105 19.54 -7.25 -0.08
N GLN A 106 20.09 -8.06 -0.99
CA GLN A 106 19.81 -9.49 -1.05
C GLN A 106 20.30 -10.23 0.21
N LEU A 107 21.35 -9.72 0.85
CA LEU A 107 21.89 -10.23 2.11
C LEU A 107 21.23 -9.61 3.36
N ARG A 108 20.09 -8.93 3.21
CA ARG A 108 19.34 -8.27 4.30
C ARG A 108 20.18 -7.26 5.09
N ALA A 109 21.04 -6.50 4.40
CA ALA A 109 21.85 -5.41 4.95
C ALA A 109 21.43 -4.04 4.34
N PRO A 110 20.19 -3.54 4.57
CA PRO A 110 19.64 -2.41 3.85
C PRO A 110 20.36 -1.09 4.14
N GLN A 111 20.85 -0.87 5.35
CA GLN A 111 21.61 0.34 5.70
C GLN A 111 22.94 0.43 4.90
N ARG A 112 23.63 -0.70 4.74
CA ARG A 112 24.82 -0.78 3.91
C ARG A 112 24.49 -0.55 2.44
N SER A 113 23.41 -1.14 1.95
CA SER A 113 22.93 -0.91 0.59
C SER A 113 22.69 0.58 0.33
N LEU A 114 21.93 1.24 1.22
CA LEU A 114 21.64 2.66 1.10
C LEU A 114 22.90 3.53 1.11
N SER A 115 23.87 3.22 1.97
CA SER A 115 25.16 3.93 2.01
C SER A 115 25.91 3.83 0.67
N LEU A 116 25.93 2.65 0.06
CA LEU A 116 26.61 2.42 -1.22
C LEU A 116 25.91 3.12 -2.38
N ILE A 117 24.56 3.02 -2.44
CA ILE A 117 23.84 3.62 -3.56
C ILE A 117 23.79 5.15 -3.48
N ARG A 118 23.81 5.75 -2.29
CA ARG A 118 23.98 7.20 -2.15
C ARG A 118 25.26 7.65 -2.85
N ARG A 119 26.37 6.97 -2.58
CA ARG A 119 27.68 7.24 -3.24
C ARG A 119 27.59 7.08 -4.77
N ALA A 120 26.86 6.07 -5.26
CA ALA A 120 26.64 5.88 -6.69
C ALA A 120 25.82 7.02 -7.30
N CYS A 121 24.76 7.48 -6.62
CA CYS A 121 23.92 8.59 -7.06
C CYS A 121 24.66 9.95 -7.06
N ASP A 122 25.71 10.10 -6.26
CA ASP A 122 26.55 11.32 -6.24
C ASP A 122 27.56 11.36 -7.39
N MET A 123 27.70 10.27 -8.18
CA MET A 123 28.58 10.24 -9.33
C MET A 123 27.95 10.88 -10.57
N PRO A 124 28.73 11.60 -11.41
CA PRO A 124 28.20 12.26 -12.62
C PRO A 124 27.52 11.29 -13.60
N GLU A 125 27.99 10.04 -13.64
CA GLU A 125 27.50 8.99 -14.54
C GLU A 125 26.27 8.26 -13.98
N SER A 126 25.72 8.71 -12.84
CA SER A 126 24.52 8.11 -12.26
C SER A 126 23.31 8.23 -13.19
N ALA A 127 22.49 7.18 -13.23
CA ALA A 127 21.33 7.04 -14.10
C ALA A 127 20.05 6.74 -13.30
N GLY A 128 18.89 6.70 -13.98
CA GLY A 128 17.61 6.43 -13.34
C GLY A 128 17.56 5.11 -12.57
N GLU A 129 18.30 4.09 -13.03
CA GLU A 129 18.39 2.81 -12.33
C GLU A 129 19.04 2.94 -10.94
N ASP A 130 19.99 3.85 -10.76
CA ASP A 130 20.65 4.09 -9.47
C ASP A 130 19.68 4.72 -8.48
N TRP A 131 18.92 5.70 -8.96
CA TRP A 131 17.90 6.37 -8.16
C TRP A 131 16.72 5.46 -7.84
N THR A 132 16.33 4.57 -8.77
CA THR A 132 15.35 3.50 -8.50
C THR A 132 15.84 2.57 -7.40
N LEU A 133 17.10 2.14 -7.46
CA LEU A 133 17.71 1.30 -6.42
C LEU A 133 17.84 2.06 -5.09
N ARG A 134 18.09 3.38 -5.12
CA ARG A 134 18.14 4.22 -3.91
C ARG A 134 16.79 4.30 -3.23
N VAL A 135 15.69 4.50 -3.97
CA VAL A 135 14.33 4.46 -3.39
C VAL A 135 14.08 3.11 -2.72
N TRP A 136 14.42 2.01 -3.39
CA TRP A 136 14.23 0.67 -2.83
C TRP A 136 15.09 0.45 -1.58
N ALA A 137 16.38 0.82 -1.61
CA ALA A 137 17.28 0.70 -0.46
C ALA A 137 16.81 1.56 0.72
N ALA A 138 16.35 2.79 0.47
CA ALA A 138 15.84 3.69 1.49
C ALA A 138 14.57 3.15 2.17
N ASN A 139 13.61 2.62 1.39
CA ASN A 139 12.42 1.96 1.94
C ASN A 139 12.81 0.77 2.83
N SER A 140 13.71 -0.10 2.33
CA SER A 140 14.18 -1.28 3.07
C SER A 140 14.99 -0.93 4.33
N ALA A 141 15.66 0.22 4.33
CA ALA A 141 16.44 0.74 5.46
C ALA A 141 15.59 1.55 6.44
N HIS A 142 14.28 1.70 6.20
CA HIS A 142 13.38 2.55 6.98
C HIS A 142 13.84 4.01 7.06
N GLU A 143 14.37 4.54 5.92
CA GLU A 143 14.82 5.92 5.77
C GLU A 143 13.86 6.71 4.86
N PRO A 144 12.64 7.06 5.35
CA PRO A 144 11.58 7.59 4.49
C PRO A 144 11.92 8.97 3.90
N ARG A 145 12.72 9.80 4.58
CA ARG A 145 13.15 11.10 4.03
C ARG A 145 14.02 10.94 2.79
N ASP A 146 14.92 9.94 2.81
CA ASP A 146 15.76 9.63 1.66
C ASP A 146 14.95 9.04 0.51
N ALA A 147 13.98 8.17 0.81
CA ALA A 147 13.06 7.62 -0.18
C ALA A 147 12.26 8.72 -0.89
N ALA A 148 11.71 9.69 -0.14
CA ALA A 148 10.98 10.84 -0.70
C ALA A 148 11.89 11.71 -1.60
N GLN A 149 13.09 12.05 -1.13
CA GLN A 149 14.06 12.82 -1.91
C GLN A 149 14.48 12.10 -3.19
N ALA A 150 14.79 10.81 -3.09
CA ALA A 150 15.19 10.01 -4.24
C ALA A 150 14.07 9.88 -5.27
N LEU A 151 12.81 9.73 -4.82
CA LEU A 151 11.63 9.69 -5.68
C LEU A 151 11.44 11.01 -6.44
N THR A 152 11.59 12.16 -5.76
CA THR A 152 11.49 13.48 -6.39
C THR A 152 12.54 13.67 -7.48
N VAL A 153 13.81 13.32 -7.20
CA VAL A 153 14.89 13.42 -8.20
C VAL A 153 14.63 12.49 -9.38
N LEU A 154 14.15 11.27 -9.10
CA LEU A 154 13.81 10.30 -10.15
C LEU A 154 12.71 10.84 -11.06
N ALA A 155 11.65 11.39 -10.48
CA ALA A 155 10.53 11.98 -11.23
C ALA A 155 10.95 13.19 -12.09
N GLN A 156 11.88 14.01 -11.59
CA GLN A 156 12.39 15.17 -12.31
C GLN A 156 13.28 14.80 -13.50
N ARG A 157 14.16 13.82 -13.33
CA ARG A 157 15.24 13.56 -14.29
C ARG A 157 15.01 12.32 -15.16
N TRP A 158 14.30 11.32 -14.64
CA TRP A 158 14.08 10.03 -15.31
C TRP A 158 12.65 9.49 -15.08
N PRO A 159 11.60 10.26 -15.44
CA PRO A 159 10.21 9.88 -15.15
C PRO A 159 9.83 8.49 -15.71
N ASP A 160 10.36 8.12 -16.86
CA ASP A 160 10.07 6.82 -17.50
C ASP A 160 10.49 5.60 -16.65
N THR A 161 11.36 5.80 -15.67
CA THR A 161 11.81 4.72 -14.77
C THR A 161 10.89 4.51 -13.56
N LEU A 162 9.90 5.39 -13.33
CA LEU A 162 8.96 5.29 -12.20
C LEU A 162 8.14 3.99 -12.22
N SER A 163 7.78 3.47 -13.41
CA SER A 163 7.06 2.20 -13.55
C SER A 163 7.80 1.02 -12.90
N ARG A 164 9.13 1.04 -12.92
CA ARG A 164 9.97 -0.01 -12.30
C ARG A 164 9.88 -0.04 -10.77
N LEU A 165 9.53 1.09 -10.14
CA LEU A 165 9.28 1.13 -8.69
C LEU A 165 8.01 0.36 -8.33
N GLN A 166 6.98 0.46 -9.16
CA GLN A 166 5.72 -0.28 -8.97
C GLN A 166 5.94 -1.79 -9.10
N GLU A 167 6.65 -2.23 -10.14
CA GLU A 167 6.98 -3.65 -10.35
C GLU A 167 7.71 -4.27 -9.15
N ARG A 168 8.46 -3.45 -8.41
CA ARG A 168 9.23 -3.85 -7.21
C ARG A 168 8.50 -3.60 -5.89
N GLY A 169 7.26 -3.13 -5.91
CA GLY A 169 6.50 -2.78 -4.71
C GLY A 169 7.09 -1.61 -3.90
N ALA A 170 7.94 -0.79 -4.53
CA ALA A 170 8.66 0.30 -3.85
C ALA A 170 7.98 1.67 -4.00
N LEU A 171 7.01 1.81 -4.90
CA LEU A 171 6.37 3.09 -5.19
C LEU A 171 5.46 3.55 -4.04
N ASP A 172 4.54 2.71 -3.57
CA ASP A 172 3.61 3.08 -2.51
C ASP A 172 4.29 3.50 -1.20
N PRO A 173 5.31 2.78 -0.68
CA PRO A 173 6.06 3.25 0.48
C PRO A 173 6.76 4.60 0.25
N ALA A 174 7.32 4.82 -0.95
CA ALA A 174 7.97 6.07 -1.30
C ALA A 174 6.98 7.23 -1.44
N MET A 175 5.76 6.98 -1.97
CA MET A 175 4.68 7.98 -2.03
C MET A 175 4.21 8.38 -0.63
N ARG A 176 4.04 7.42 0.30
CA ARG A 176 3.73 7.75 1.71
C ARG A 176 4.85 8.56 2.36
N ALA A 177 6.10 8.24 2.06
CA ALA A 177 7.24 9.03 2.55
C ALA A 177 7.23 10.45 1.97
N LEU A 178 6.89 10.60 0.69
CA LEU A 178 6.73 11.89 0.03
C LEU A 178 5.58 12.71 0.66
N ASP A 179 4.46 12.08 0.97
CA ASP A 179 3.32 12.73 1.64
C ASP A 179 3.69 13.26 3.03
N LYS A 180 4.51 12.52 3.78
CA LYS A 180 4.92 12.90 5.13
C LYS A 180 6.09 13.89 5.16
N TYR A 181 7.05 13.78 4.26
CA TYR A 181 8.34 14.49 4.35
C TYR A 181 8.63 15.40 3.14
N GLY A 182 7.93 15.24 2.01
CA GLY A 182 8.09 16.08 0.83
C GLY A 182 7.41 17.43 0.96
N SER A 183 7.89 18.40 0.19
CA SER A 183 7.20 19.68 -0.02
C SER A 183 6.02 19.51 -0.99
N ASP A 184 5.13 20.50 -1.05
CA ASP A 184 4.03 20.50 -2.03
C ASP A 184 4.57 20.56 -3.48
N ALA A 185 5.73 21.20 -3.69
CA ALA A 185 6.40 21.23 -4.99
C ALA A 185 6.95 19.84 -5.38
N ASP A 186 7.53 19.09 -4.43
CA ASP A 186 8.00 17.73 -4.68
C ASP A 186 6.84 16.80 -5.04
N ARG A 187 5.72 16.91 -4.32
CA ARG A 187 4.50 16.14 -4.61
C ARG A 187 3.95 16.43 -6.00
N ASP A 188 3.89 17.69 -6.38
CA ASP A 188 3.45 18.12 -7.71
C ASP A 188 4.32 17.52 -8.81
N ILE A 189 5.63 17.59 -8.68
CA ILE A 189 6.59 17.02 -9.62
C ILE A 189 6.36 15.53 -9.80
N VAL A 190 6.27 14.78 -8.68
CA VAL A 190 6.12 13.33 -8.71
C VAL A 190 4.75 12.94 -9.27
N LEU A 191 3.67 13.57 -8.83
CA LEU A 191 2.31 13.27 -9.29
C LEU A 191 2.15 13.58 -10.79
N SER A 192 2.70 14.70 -11.27
CA SER A 192 2.67 15.07 -12.69
C SER A 192 3.47 14.08 -13.54
N ALA A 193 4.65 13.65 -13.09
CA ALA A 193 5.44 12.64 -13.76
C ALA A 193 4.70 11.28 -13.81
N LEU A 194 4.15 10.84 -12.69
CA LEU A 194 3.35 9.61 -12.63
C LEU A 194 2.15 9.68 -13.56
N PHE A 195 1.44 10.80 -13.62
CA PHE A 195 0.30 10.96 -14.52
C PHE A 195 0.66 10.76 -15.99
N THR A 196 1.88 11.13 -16.36
CA THR A 196 2.38 11.00 -17.73
C THR A 196 2.78 9.57 -18.09
N VAL A 197 3.44 8.86 -17.16
CA VAL A 197 4.08 7.56 -17.45
C VAL A 197 3.33 6.37 -16.85
N TYR A 198 2.49 6.61 -15.83
CA TYR A 198 1.78 5.55 -15.14
C TYR A 198 0.44 5.27 -15.82
N PHE A 199 0.39 4.20 -16.54
CA PHE A 199 -0.85 3.66 -17.09
C PHE A 199 -1.29 2.50 -16.20
N ALA A 200 -2.04 2.82 -15.14
CA ALA A 200 -2.72 1.79 -14.39
C ALA A 200 -3.69 1.07 -15.33
N THR A 201 -3.40 -0.15 -15.64
CA THR A 201 -4.35 -1.05 -16.33
C THR A 201 -5.40 -1.56 -15.37
N GLU A 202 -5.33 -1.18 -14.08
CA GLU A 202 -6.08 -1.75 -12.97
C GLU A 202 -6.51 -0.67 -11.96
N PRO A 203 -7.72 -0.80 -11.36
CA PRO A 203 -8.08 -0.04 -10.18
C PRO A 203 -7.13 -0.43 -9.05
N ASP A 204 -6.36 0.52 -8.60
CA ASP A 204 -5.33 0.35 -7.58
C ASP A 204 -5.31 1.53 -6.60
N SER A 205 -4.31 1.55 -5.73
CA SER A 205 -4.04 2.63 -4.77
C SER A 205 -3.82 4.01 -5.40
N SER A 206 -3.66 4.11 -6.72
CA SER A 206 -3.35 5.35 -7.42
C SER A 206 -4.50 6.36 -7.46
N SER A 207 -5.74 5.95 -7.22
CA SER A 207 -6.91 6.85 -7.23
C SER A 207 -6.72 8.06 -6.31
N GLY A 208 -6.10 7.89 -5.15
CA GLY A 208 -5.75 8.98 -4.25
C GLY A 208 -4.75 9.97 -4.86
N TRP A 209 -3.79 9.48 -5.63
CA TRP A 209 -2.79 10.32 -6.31
C TRP A 209 -3.45 11.21 -7.38
N TRP A 210 -4.42 10.68 -8.11
CA TRP A 210 -5.15 11.45 -9.13
C TRP A 210 -6.03 12.53 -8.51
N ARG A 211 -6.67 12.25 -7.37
CA ARG A 211 -7.37 13.27 -6.59
C ARG A 211 -6.42 14.38 -6.15
N ASP A 212 -5.25 14.04 -5.64
CA ASP A 212 -4.29 14.99 -5.12
C ASP A 212 -3.67 15.84 -6.24
N LEU A 213 -3.37 15.24 -7.39
CA LEU A 213 -2.94 15.98 -8.59
C LEU A 213 -4.04 16.94 -9.07
N ALA A 214 -5.30 16.50 -9.09
CA ALA A 214 -6.41 17.36 -9.47
C ALA A 214 -6.56 18.56 -8.52
N LEU A 215 -6.29 18.40 -7.21
CA LEU A 215 -6.25 19.52 -6.26
C LEU A 215 -5.15 20.52 -6.58
N VAL A 216 -3.96 20.07 -6.98
CA VAL A 216 -2.87 20.94 -7.44
C VAL A 216 -3.29 21.69 -8.70
N GLN A 217 -3.87 21.01 -9.69
CA GLN A 217 -4.36 21.60 -10.94
C GLN A 217 -5.46 22.65 -10.70
N LEU A 218 -6.41 22.36 -9.78
CA LEU A 218 -7.44 23.32 -9.37
C LEU A 218 -6.84 24.56 -8.70
N GLY A 219 -5.80 24.40 -7.89
CA GLY A 219 -5.06 25.51 -7.29
C GLY A 219 -4.42 26.44 -8.34
N ARG A 220 -4.08 25.90 -9.52
CA ARG A 220 -3.55 26.63 -10.68
C ARG A 220 -4.65 27.12 -11.64
N SER A 221 -5.92 26.91 -11.30
CA SER A 221 -7.06 27.22 -12.18
C SER A 221 -7.12 26.37 -13.46
N GLU A 222 -6.47 25.21 -13.48
CA GLU A 222 -6.43 24.25 -14.60
C GLU A 222 -7.62 23.27 -14.53
N GLN A 223 -8.85 23.76 -14.59
CA GLN A 223 -10.07 22.97 -14.33
C GLN A 223 -10.22 21.79 -15.31
N ALA A 224 -9.99 22.02 -16.61
CA ALA A 224 -10.11 20.97 -17.62
C ALA A 224 -9.09 19.82 -17.38
N ALA A 225 -7.87 20.16 -16.97
CA ALA A 225 -6.86 19.16 -16.61
C ALA A 225 -7.28 18.37 -15.35
N ALA A 226 -7.81 19.05 -14.33
CA ALA A 226 -8.30 18.40 -13.12
C ALA A 226 -9.44 17.40 -13.42
N VAL A 227 -10.41 17.79 -14.25
CA VAL A 227 -11.50 16.89 -14.69
C VAL A 227 -10.95 15.68 -15.45
N ALA A 228 -9.99 15.88 -16.35
CA ALA A 228 -9.35 14.79 -17.10
C ALA A 228 -8.57 13.84 -16.15
N THR A 229 -7.87 14.41 -15.17
CA THR A 229 -7.12 13.64 -14.16
C THR A 229 -8.05 12.79 -13.30
N LEU A 230 -9.17 13.37 -12.84
CA LEU A 230 -10.17 12.65 -12.04
C LEU A 230 -10.88 11.54 -12.82
N GLY A 231 -10.88 11.56 -14.14
CA GLY A 231 -11.35 10.47 -14.99
C GLY A 231 -10.58 9.14 -14.81
N ARG A 232 -9.43 9.15 -14.12
CA ARG A 232 -8.66 7.95 -13.76
C ARG A 232 -9.00 7.40 -12.37
N VAL A 233 -9.87 8.05 -11.61
CA VAL A 233 -10.27 7.59 -10.27
C VAL A 233 -11.21 6.40 -10.40
N THR A 234 -10.83 5.31 -9.74
CA THR A 234 -11.52 4.02 -9.79
C THR A 234 -11.87 3.45 -8.40
N ASP A 235 -11.51 4.18 -7.35
CA ASP A 235 -11.81 3.83 -5.96
C ASP A 235 -13.06 4.60 -5.49
N PRO A 236 -14.15 3.92 -5.05
CA PRO A 236 -15.37 4.57 -4.61
C PRO A 236 -15.18 5.47 -3.38
N TYR A 237 -14.25 5.16 -2.47
CA TYR A 237 -13.98 5.99 -1.30
C TYR A 237 -13.24 7.27 -1.67
N VAL A 238 -12.39 7.22 -2.70
CA VAL A 238 -11.76 8.42 -3.24
C VAL A 238 -12.83 9.31 -3.91
N VAL A 239 -13.80 8.71 -4.63
CA VAL A 239 -14.95 9.48 -5.17
C VAL A 239 -15.75 10.14 -4.06
N ILE A 240 -16.05 9.43 -2.98
CA ILE A 240 -16.71 9.99 -1.79
C ILE A 240 -15.93 11.20 -1.26
N SER A 241 -14.60 11.11 -1.18
CA SER A 241 -13.77 12.24 -0.74
C SER A 241 -13.87 13.46 -1.66
N ILE A 242 -13.97 13.23 -2.98
CA ILE A 242 -14.14 14.28 -4.00
C ILE A 242 -15.54 14.91 -3.91
N GLU A 243 -16.58 14.10 -3.78
CA GLU A 243 -17.96 14.59 -3.63
C GLU A 243 -18.16 15.39 -2.33
N ALA A 244 -17.48 14.99 -1.26
CA ALA A 244 -17.60 15.63 0.04
C ALA A 244 -16.82 16.95 0.14
N ASP A 245 -15.69 17.10 -0.55
CA ASP A 245 -14.77 18.23 -0.40
C ASP A 245 -15.17 19.44 -1.25
N LYS A 246 -15.33 20.59 -0.60
CA LYS A 246 -15.69 21.86 -1.26
C LYS A 246 -14.65 22.38 -2.25
N ARG A 247 -13.40 21.91 -2.17
CA ARG A 247 -12.36 22.28 -3.14
C ARG A 247 -12.72 21.85 -4.58
N PHE A 248 -13.55 20.81 -4.74
CA PHE A 248 -14.04 20.33 -6.02
C PHE A 248 -15.36 20.98 -6.49
N GLU A 249 -15.94 21.88 -5.70
CA GLU A 249 -17.27 22.46 -5.98
C GLU A 249 -17.34 23.14 -7.37
N ARG A 250 -16.25 23.77 -7.80
CA ARG A 250 -16.18 24.48 -9.11
C ARG A 250 -16.33 23.58 -10.33
N ILE A 251 -15.96 22.30 -10.19
CA ILE A 251 -16.00 21.31 -11.28
C ILE A 251 -17.06 20.23 -11.04
N ARG A 252 -17.85 20.35 -9.99
CA ARG A 252 -18.83 19.32 -9.57
C ARG A 252 -19.80 18.96 -10.68
N GLY A 253 -20.36 19.93 -11.39
CA GLY A 253 -21.30 19.67 -12.47
C GLY A 253 -20.70 18.86 -13.63
N GLU A 254 -19.40 19.01 -13.90
CA GLU A 254 -18.69 18.21 -14.91
C GLU A 254 -18.37 16.80 -14.41
N LEU A 255 -18.27 16.62 -13.09
CA LEU A 255 -17.95 15.33 -12.46
C LEU A 255 -19.20 14.46 -12.24
N GLU A 256 -20.38 15.02 -12.00
CA GLU A 256 -21.60 14.28 -11.71
C GLU A 256 -21.96 13.21 -12.75
N SER A 257 -21.61 13.46 -14.03
CA SER A 257 -21.81 12.49 -15.11
C SER A 257 -20.70 11.45 -15.24
N ARG A 258 -19.59 11.59 -14.51
CA ARG A 258 -18.38 10.74 -14.65
C ARG A 258 -18.00 10.00 -13.38
N LEU A 259 -18.24 10.61 -12.23
CA LEU A 259 -17.92 10.06 -10.92
C LEU A 259 -19.20 9.79 -10.15
N ASN A 260 -19.68 8.56 -10.23
CA ASN A 260 -20.79 8.04 -9.43
C ASN A 260 -20.28 6.89 -8.57
N VAL A 261 -20.41 7.01 -7.25
CA VAL A 261 -19.89 6.03 -6.28
C VAL A 261 -20.40 4.62 -6.58
N ALA A 262 -21.70 4.46 -6.86
CA ALA A 262 -22.29 3.14 -7.11
C ALA A 262 -21.84 2.53 -8.44
N GLU A 263 -21.68 3.36 -9.48
CA GLU A 263 -21.19 2.89 -10.78
C GLU A 263 -19.72 2.49 -10.71
N ILE A 264 -18.89 3.28 -10.01
CA ILE A 264 -17.47 2.97 -9.82
C ILE A 264 -17.30 1.71 -8.97
N ALA A 265 -18.09 1.55 -7.89
CA ALA A 265 -18.04 0.32 -7.10
C ALA A 265 -18.42 -0.91 -7.93
N ARG A 266 -19.48 -0.83 -8.75
CA ARG A 266 -19.87 -1.90 -9.67
C ARG A 266 -18.77 -2.21 -10.69
N TRP A 267 -18.22 -1.19 -11.34
CA TRP A 267 -17.15 -1.36 -12.32
C TRP A 267 -15.90 -1.98 -11.69
N SER A 268 -15.55 -1.59 -10.47
CA SER A 268 -14.41 -2.14 -9.74
C SER A 268 -14.58 -3.64 -9.46
N ILE A 269 -15.79 -4.06 -9.08
CA ILE A 269 -16.14 -5.48 -8.91
C ILE A 269 -16.03 -6.25 -10.25
N GLU A 270 -16.61 -5.71 -11.34
CA GLU A 270 -16.55 -6.33 -12.66
C GLU A 270 -15.12 -6.46 -13.17
N SER A 271 -14.30 -5.42 -12.98
CA SER A 271 -12.88 -5.41 -13.31
C SER A 271 -12.09 -6.44 -12.48
N ALA A 272 -12.34 -6.53 -11.17
CA ALA A 272 -11.72 -7.55 -10.33
C ALA A 272 -12.13 -8.98 -10.75
N ALA A 273 -13.42 -9.20 -11.05
CA ALA A 273 -13.89 -10.49 -11.54
C ALA A 273 -13.25 -10.87 -12.89
N HIS A 274 -13.02 -9.88 -13.77
CA HIS A 274 -12.29 -10.11 -15.02
C HIS A 274 -10.83 -10.52 -14.77
N ARG A 275 -10.16 -9.90 -13.78
CA ARG A 275 -8.79 -10.27 -13.39
C ARG A 275 -8.69 -11.69 -12.83
N VAL A 276 -9.66 -12.11 -12.01
CA VAL A 276 -9.75 -13.50 -11.53
C VAL A 276 -9.78 -14.48 -12.72
N ARG A 277 -10.58 -14.19 -13.76
CA ARG A 277 -10.65 -15.04 -14.94
C ARG A 277 -9.34 -15.08 -15.75
N ARG A 278 -8.57 -13.99 -15.75
CA ARG A 278 -7.28 -13.92 -16.46
C ARG A 278 -6.12 -14.53 -15.68
N ASN A 279 -6.22 -14.61 -14.38
CA ASN A 279 -5.18 -15.12 -13.48
C ASN A 279 -5.78 -16.17 -12.53
N PRO A 280 -6.28 -17.30 -13.05
CA PRO A 280 -7.01 -18.29 -12.26
C PRO A 280 -6.13 -19.06 -11.27
N ASP A 281 -4.81 -18.92 -11.40
CA ASP A 281 -3.76 -19.52 -10.57
C ASP A 281 -3.21 -18.55 -9.49
N ARG A 282 -3.91 -17.43 -9.22
CA ARG A 282 -3.50 -16.42 -8.25
C ARG A 282 -4.59 -16.14 -7.23
N LEU A 283 -4.22 -16.04 -5.95
CA LEU A 283 -5.11 -15.64 -4.85
C LEU A 283 -5.34 -14.12 -4.79
N LEU A 284 -4.34 -13.31 -5.11
CA LEU A 284 -4.45 -11.85 -4.99
C LEU A 284 -5.68 -11.26 -5.72
N PRO A 285 -6.00 -11.62 -6.98
CA PRO A 285 -7.22 -11.17 -7.64
C PRO A 285 -8.51 -11.61 -6.95
N LEU A 286 -8.53 -12.82 -6.36
CA LEU A 286 -9.69 -13.35 -5.62
C LEU A 286 -9.92 -12.57 -4.33
N ILE A 287 -8.85 -12.31 -3.58
CA ILE A 287 -8.88 -11.50 -2.36
C ILE A 287 -9.43 -10.09 -2.66
N ARG A 288 -8.92 -9.46 -3.73
CA ARG A 288 -9.41 -8.13 -4.14
C ARG A 288 -10.87 -8.13 -4.55
N LEU A 289 -11.33 -9.19 -5.24
CA LEU A 289 -12.76 -9.34 -5.56
C LEU A 289 -13.61 -9.50 -4.30
N ALA A 290 -13.17 -10.33 -3.36
CA ALA A 290 -13.88 -10.53 -2.10
C ALA A 290 -13.98 -9.23 -1.27
N ASP A 291 -12.90 -8.45 -1.22
CA ASP A 291 -12.83 -7.15 -0.57
C ASP A 291 -13.83 -6.15 -1.16
N LEU A 292 -13.83 -5.97 -2.48
CA LEU A 292 -14.76 -5.06 -3.18
C LEU A 292 -16.22 -5.48 -3.04
N LEU A 293 -16.49 -6.79 -3.00
CA LEU A 293 -17.82 -7.32 -2.72
C LEU A 293 -18.25 -6.98 -1.28
N ALA A 294 -17.37 -7.16 -0.31
CA ALA A 294 -17.62 -6.84 1.08
C ALA A 294 -17.83 -5.32 1.28
N ASP A 295 -17.04 -4.47 0.62
CA ASP A 295 -17.21 -3.01 0.63
C ASP A 295 -18.57 -2.59 0.07
N SER A 296 -19.08 -3.34 -0.90
CA SER A 296 -20.41 -3.12 -1.49
C SER A 296 -21.55 -3.86 -0.75
N LEU A 297 -21.31 -4.34 0.48
CA LEU A 297 -22.26 -5.07 1.34
C LEU A 297 -22.75 -6.40 0.74
N ARG A 298 -22.03 -6.94 -0.24
CA ARG A 298 -22.36 -8.22 -0.90
C ARG A 298 -21.65 -9.39 -0.19
N PHE A 299 -21.87 -9.51 1.12
CA PHE A 299 -21.12 -10.42 1.99
C PHE A 299 -21.28 -11.90 1.64
N GLU A 300 -22.47 -12.36 1.23
CA GLU A 300 -22.66 -13.74 0.78
C GLU A 300 -21.91 -14.05 -0.50
N GLU A 301 -21.74 -13.06 -1.38
CA GLU A 301 -20.96 -13.25 -2.60
C GLU A 301 -19.47 -13.22 -2.31
N SER A 302 -19.02 -12.35 -1.42
CA SER A 302 -17.66 -12.33 -0.91
C SER A 302 -17.30 -13.69 -0.28
N LEU A 303 -18.16 -14.20 0.60
CA LEU A 303 -17.96 -15.51 1.24
C LEU A 303 -17.85 -16.65 0.22
N ARG A 304 -18.73 -16.68 -0.79
CA ARG A 304 -18.69 -17.71 -1.84
C ARG A 304 -17.39 -17.68 -2.64
N VAL A 305 -16.88 -16.50 -2.97
CA VAL A 305 -15.59 -16.34 -3.68
C VAL A 305 -14.45 -16.91 -2.85
N VAL A 306 -14.41 -16.57 -1.58
CA VAL A 306 -13.37 -17.03 -0.65
C VAL A 306 -13.47 -18.54 -0.40
N GLU A 307 -14.66 -19.08 -0.12
CA GLU A 307 -14.86 -20.52 0.11
C GLU A 307 -14.48 -21.35 -1.09
N SER A 308 -14.86 -20.92 -2.32
CA SER A 308 -14.44 -21.61 -3.54
C SER A 308 -12.91 -21.65 -3.72
N ALA A 309 -12.21 -20.60 -3.29
CA ALA A 309 -10.75 -20.56 -3.34
C ALA A 309 -10.11 -21.48 -2.27
N ILE A 310 -10.68 -21.53 -1.06
CA ILE A 310 -10.25 -22.42 0.02
C ILE A 310 -10.45 -23.88 -0.40
N ASP A 311 -11.63 -24.25 -0.89
CA ASP A 311 -11.95 -25.62 -1.33
C ASP A 311 -10.94 -26.09 -2.41
N ARG A 312 -10.61 -25.21 -3.35
CA ARG A 312 -9.61 -25.52 -4.37
C ARG A 312 -8.21 -25.69 -3.77
N GLN A 313 -7.81 -24.85 -2.82
CA GLN A 313 -6.52 -24.96 -2.15
C GLN A 313 -6.43 -26.26 -1.35
N GLU A 314 -7.49 -26.65 -0.65
CA GLU A 314 -7.55 -27.89 0.12
C GLU A 314 -7.50 -29.14 -0.78
N ALA A 315 -8.17 -29.09 -1.95
CA ALA A 315 -8.21 -30.19 -2.89
C ALA A 315 -6.88 -30.37 -3.64
N GLN A 316 -6.15 -29.30 -3.97
CA GLN A 316 -4.96 -29.32 -4.83
C GLN A 316 -3.65 -29.03 -4.08
N GLY A 317 -3.71 -28.64 -2.81
CA GLY A 317 -2.55 -28.29 -1.99
C GLY A 317 -1.81 -27.05 -2.51
N GLN A 318 -0.52 -26.96 -2.25
CA GLN A 318 0.32 -25.80 -2.61
C GLN A 318 0.41 -25.50 -4.11
N THR A 319 -0.06 -26.39 -4.96
CA THR A 319 -0.07 -26.19 -6.42
C THR A 319 -1.31 -25.48 -6.94
N ALA A 320 -2.30 -25.23 -6.07
CA ALA A 320 -3.56 -24.59 -6.46
C ALA A 320 -3.37 -23.15 -6.92
N TYR A 321 -2.50 -22.40 -6.22
CA TYR A 321 -2.21 -21.00 -6.49
C TYR A 321 -0.71 -20.70 -6.30
N ALA A 322 -0.15 -19.92 -7.23
CA ALA A 322 1.27 -19.59 -7.23
C ALA A 322 1.71 -18.63 -6.10
N ASP A 323 0.77 -17.96 -5.46
CA ASP A 323 0.96 -17.01 -4.36
C ASP A 323 0.33 -17.48 -3.04
N SER A 324 0.00 -18.79 -2.92
CA SER A 324 -0.65 -19.36 -1.75
C SER A 324 0.19 -19.22 -0.48
N ASP A 325 1.50 -19.44 -0.54
CA ASP A 325 2.39 -19.36 0.62
C ASP A 325 2.36 -17.98 1.30
N ALA A 326 2.12 -16.93 0.50
CA ALA A 326 2.09 -15.56 1.00
C ALA A 326 0.67 -15.08 1.38
N LEU A 327 -0.37 -15.62 0.76
CA LEU A 327 -1.71 -15.01 0.80
C LEU A 327 -2.81 -15.93 1.34
N TYR A 328 -2.53 -17.21 1.60
CA TYR A 328 -3.57 -18.12 2.08
C TYR A 328 -4.11 -17.74 3.46
N ALA A 329 -3.25 -17.28 4.36
CA ALA A 329 -3.68 -16.77 5.67
C ALA A 329 -4.64 -15.58 5.51
N THR A 330 -4.31 -14.64 4.64
CA THR A 330 -5.18 -13.49 4.30
C THR A 330 -6.54 -13.94 3.75
N LEU A 331 -6.56 -14.98 2.90
CA LEU A 331 -7.82 -15.53 2.40
C LEU A 331 -8.70 -16.05 3.53
N LEU A 332 -8.12 -16.69 4.55
CA LEU A 332 -8.84 -17.17 5.73
C LEU A 332 -9.40 -16.02 6.58
N ASP A 333 -8.68 -14.89 6.66
CA ASP A 333 -9.16 -13.67 7.34
C ASP A 333 -10.38 -13.08 6.61
N TYR A 334 -10.37 -13.01 5.27
CA TYR A 334 -11.54 -12.57 4.50
C TYR A 334 -12.75 -13.49 4.66
N ARG A 335 -12.53 -14.80 4.84
CA ARG A 335 -13.63 -15.72 5.21
C ARG A 335 -14.23 -15.36 6.56
N ALA A 336 -13.38 -15.15 7.57
CA ALA A 336 -13.83 -14.78 8.91
C ALA A 336 -14.59 -13.42 8.89
N GLU A 337 -14.09 -12.45 8.15
CA GLU A 337 -14.73 -11.15 7.97
C GLU A 337 -16.11 -11.25 7.32
N ALA A 338 -16.23 -12.03 6.25
CA ALA A 338 -17.52 -12.23 5.59
C ALA A 338 -18.52 -12.94 6.51
N LEU A 339 -18.07 -13.97 7.24
CA LEU A 339 -18.91 -14.66 8.25
C LEU A 339 -19.37 -13.71 9.35
N PHE A 340 -18.46 -12.88 9.87
CA PHE A 340 -18.78 -11.87 10.89
C PHE A 340 -19.82 -10.87 10.37
N SER A 341 -19.61 -10.33 9.18
CA SER A 341 -20.51 -9.36 8.55
C SER A 341 -21.92 -9.91 8.26
N LEU A 342 -22.03 -11.25 8.12
CA LEU A 342 -23.28 -11.98 8.01
C LEU A 342 -23.93 -12.34 9.36
N GLY A 343 -23.33 -11.95 10.48
CA GLY A 343 -23.79 -12.30 11.83
C GLY A 343 -23.49 -13.75 12.25
N ARG A 344 -22.67 -14.47 11.48
CA ARG A 344 -22.24 -15.84 11.80
C ARG A 344 -21.02 -15.82 12.72
N PHE A 345 -21.16 -15.16 13.88
CA PHE A 345 -20.06 -14.80 14.77
C PHE A 345 -19.25 -15.99 15.30
N ASP A 346 -19.93 -17.08 15.70
CA ASP A 346 -19.23 -18.27 16.20
C ASP A 346 -18.38 -18.92 15.09
N ALA A 347 -18.90 -18.96 13.86
CA ALA A 347 -18.17 -19.49 12.72
C ALA A 347 -16.93 -18.62 12.37
N ALA A 348 -17.04 -17.29 12.49
CA ALA A 348 -15.93 -16.37 12.31
C ALA A 348 -14.85 -16.59 13.37
N ILE A 349 -15.23 -16.76 14.64
CA ILE A 349 -14.31 -17.07 15.74
C ILE A 349 -13.59 -18.39 15.50
N GLU A 350 -14.30 -19.46 15.14
CA GLU A 350 -13.68 -20.76 14.88
C GLU A 350 -12.73 -20.71 13.67
N GLN A 351 -13.08 -19.94 12.64
CA GLN A 351 -12.19 -19.71 11.51
C GLN A 351 -10.87 -19.04 11.95
N LEU A 352 -10.92 -17.95 12.73
CA LEU A 352 -9.74 -17.24 13.21
C LEU A 352 -8.91 -18.09 14.19
N LYS A 353 -9.54 -18.90 15.03
CA LYS A 353 -8.83 -19.87 15.87
C LYS A 353 -8.06 -20.91 15.05
N SER A 354 -8.69 -21.42 14.00
CA SER A 354 -8.05 -22.39 13.10
C SER A 354 -6.89 -21.76 12.34
N ALA A 355 -7.04 -20.53 11.87
CA ALA A 355 -5.99 -19.79 11.16
C ALA A 355 -4.81 -19.43 12.08
N SER A 356 -5.06 -19.22 13.38
CA SER A 356 -4.02 -18.93 14.39
C SER A 356 -3.38 -20.19 15.02
N ALA A 357 -3.77 -21.41 14.61
CA ALA A 357 -3.12 -22.65 15.04
C ALA A 357 -1.64 -22.67 14.63
N PRO A 358 -0.73 -23.47 15.25
CA PRO A 358 0.70 -23.18 15.27
C PRO A 358 1.32 -22.96 13.90
N ALA A 359 1.35 -21.71 13.51
CA ALA A 359 2.07 -21.18 12.37
C ALA A 359 3.50 -20.79 12.80
N PRO A 360 4.45 -20.65 11.87
CA PRO A 360 5.77 -20.13 12.21
C PRO A 360 5.67 -18.76 12.92
N PRO A 361 6.58 -18.42 13.86
CA PRO A 361 6.58 -17.14 14.55
C PRO A 361 6.49 -15.97 13.55
N GLY A 362 5.57 -15.03 13.76
CA GLY A 362 5.35 -13.85 12.92
C GLY A 362 4.30 -14.02 11.82
N THR A 363 3.74 -15.21 11.57
CA THR A 363 2.66 -15.43 10.59
C THR A 363 1.26 -15.48 11.18
N ALA A 364 1.15 -15.66 12.49
CA ALA A 364 -0.13 -15.70 13.22
C ALA A 364 -0.45 -14.38 13.94
N LEU A 365 0.38 -13.33 13.77
CA LEU A 365 0.19 -12.04 14.45
C LEU A 365 -1.15 -11.41 14.08
N ASP A 366 -1.40 -11.26 12.78
CA ASP A 366 -2.61 -10.63 12.26
C ASP A 366 -3.86 -11.40 12.69
N GLN A 367 -3.87 -12.74 12.57
CA GLN A 367 -4.98 -13.60 12.96
C GLN A 367 -5.28 -13.53 14.47
N LEU A 368 -4.25 -13.38 15.31
CA LEU A 368 -4.45 -13.22 16.75
C LEU A 368 -5.04 -11.85 17.09
N ILE A 369 -4.60 -10.80 16.41
CA ILE A 369 -5.16 -9.45 16.56
C ILE A 369 -6.63 -9.43 16.09
N ASP A 370 -6.93 -10.03 14.94
CA ASP A 370 -8.28 -10.13 14.40
C ASP A 370 -9.20 -10.96 15.30
N LEU A 371 -8.71 -12.07 15.85
CA LEU A 371 -9.46 -12.86 16.83
C LEU A 371 -9.74 -12.06 18.11
N ALA A 372 -8.75 -11.34 18.63
CA ALA A 372 -8.93 -10.50 19.80
C ALA A 372 -9.90 -9.34 19.52
N GLY A 373 -9.78 -8.71 18.34
CA GLY A 373 -10.70 -7.68 17.87
C GLY A 373 -12.14 -8.19 17.76
N THR A 374 -12.32 -9.37 17.18
CA THR A 374 -13.62 -10.03 17.08
C THR A 374 -14.23 -10.27 18.46
N TYR A 375 -13.45 -10.77 19.43
CA TYR A 375 -13.93 -10.92 20.80
C TYR A 375 -14.31 -9.57 21.44
N SER A 376 -13.48 -8.54 21.27
CA SER A 376 -13.77 -7.20 21.80
C SER A 376 -15.06 -6.66 21.22
N GLN A 377 -15.24 -6.74 19.91
CA GLN A 377 -16.46 -6.29 19.21
C GLN A 377 -17.72 -7.02 19.67
N LEU A 378 -17.60 -8.29 20.03
CA LEU A 378 -18.72 -9.10 20.54
C LEU A 378 -18.99 -8.90 22.05
N GLY A 379 -18.31 -7.95 22.71
CA GLY A 379 -18.47 -7.71 24.14
C GLY A 379 -17.87 -8.83 25.01
N ARG A 380 -16.81 -9.47 24.52
CA ARG A 380 -16.07 -10.55 25.20
C ARG A 380 -14.64 -10.10 25.57
N PRO A 381 -14.48 -9.03 26.39
CA PRO A 381 -13.19 -8.38 26.61
C PRO A 381 -12.15 -9.25 27.29
N GLN A 382 -12.56 -10.19 28.17
CA GLN A 382 -11.63 -11.11 28.83
C GLN A 382 -10.95 -12.03 27.84
N GLU A 383 -11.69 -12.53 26.84
CA GLU A 383 -11.18 -13.41 25.78
C GLU A 383 -10.30 -12.63 24.81
N ALA A 384 -10.64 -11.37 24.51
CA ALA A 384 -9.80 -10.47 23.74
C ALA A 384 -8.43 -10.29 24.40
N LEU A 385 -8.39 -9.93 25.70
CA LEU A 385 -7.14 -9.77 26.44
C LEU A 385 -6.35 -11.07 26.59
N ALA A 386 -7.05 -12.21 26.76
CA ALA A 386 -6.40 -13.52 26.84
C ALA A 386 -5.76 -13.90 25.49
N THR A 387 -6.36 -13.50 24.38
CA THR A 387 -5.81 -13.71 23.03
C THR A 387 -4.59 -12.83 22.79
N LEU A 388 -4.65 -11.55 23.12
CA LEU A 388 -3.52 -10.62 22.97
C LEU A 388 -2.29 -11.01 23.82
N LYS A 389 -2.48 -11.68 24.97
CA LYS A 389 -1.36 -12.21 25.79
C LYS A 389 -0.53 -13.29 25.10
N LYS A 390 -1.01 -13.86 23.99
CA LYS A 390 -0.25 -14.83 23.20
C LYS A 390 0.75 -14.16 22.25
N LEU A 391 0.60 -12.86 22.02
CA LEU A 391 1.57 -12.08 21.26
C LEU A 391 2.89 -11.99 22.02
N THR A 392 4.00 -12.09 21.32
CA THR A 392 5.34 -12.07 21.90
C THR A 392 6.00 -10.69 21.70
N PRO A 393 6.96 -10.31 22.55
CA PRO A 393 7.71 -9.06 22.34
C PRO A 393 8.47 -9.01 21.02
N ALA A 394 8.75 -10.15 20.38
CA ALA A 394 9.37 -10.24 19.08
C ALA A 394 8.45 -9.76 17.93
N ASP A 395 7.13 -9.72 18.17
CA ASP A 395 6.13 -9.25 17.21
C ASP A 395 6.08 -7.72 17.13
N GLY A 396 6.82 -7.02 18.00
CA GLY A 396 6.86 -5.55 18.07
C GLY A 396 5.65 -4.93 18.77
N ALA A 397 5.63 -3.61 18.86
CA ALA A 397 4.46 -2.87 19.33
C ALA A 397 3.52 -2.65 18.14
N ASP A 398 2.43 -3.40 18.09
CA ASP A 398 1.39 -3.22 17.07
C ASP A 398 0.29 -2.29 17.61
N LEU A 399 0.06 -1.17 16.92
CA LEU A 399 -0.91 -0.14 17.35
C LEU A 399 -2.35 -0.64 17.26
N GLN A 400 -2.62 -1.59 16.37
CA GLN A 400 -3.94 -2.21 16.27
C GLN A 400 -4.20 -3.15 17.45
N ALA A 401 -3.19 -3.93 17.85
CA ALA A 401 -3.28 -4.75 19.07
C ALA A 401 -3.50 -3.88 20.31
N GLU A 402 -2.83 -2.72 20.40
CA GLU A 402 -2.99 -1.80 21.53
C GLU A 402 -4.38 -1.13 21.52
N LEU A 403 -4.96 -0.82 20.33
CA LEU A 403 -6.34 -0.32 20.21
C LEU A 403 -7.37 -1.37 20.67
N VAL A 404 -7.22 -2.63 20.24
CA VAL A 404 -8.08 -3.74 20.67
C VAL A 404 -7.98 -3.93 22.19
N LYS A 405 -6.78 -3.83 22.75
CA LYS A 405 -6.55 -3.89 24.19
C LYS A 405 -7.24 -2.75 24.92
N LEU A 406 -7.13 -1.51 24.41
CA LEU A 406 -7.85 -0.34 24.95
C LEU A 406 -9.36 -0.59 24.96
N SER A 407 -9.94 -1.02 23.85
CA SER A 407 -11.37 -1.32 23.74
C SER A 407 -11.82 -2.36 24.78
N ALA A 408 -11.07 -3.45 24.94
CA ALA A 408 -11.36 -4.48 25.93
C ALA A 408 -11.25 -3.95 27.37
N LEU A 409 -10.25 -3.13 27.68
CA LEU A 409 -10.06 -2.54 29.02
C LEU A 409 -11.15 -1.53 29.37
N VAL A 410 -11.60 -0.75 28.41
CA VAL A 410 -12.74 0.18 28.59
C VAL A 410 -14.02 -0.58 28.92
N GLN A 411 -14.30 -1.68 28.21
CA GLN A 411 -15.44 -2.56 28.50
C GLN A 411 -15.38 -3.17 29.90
N LEU A 412 -14.18 -3.45 30.41
CA LEU A 412 -13.96 -3.95 31.76
C LEU A 412 -13.94 -2.84 32.83
N HIS A 413 -14.09 -1.59 32.45
CA HIS A 413 -13.96 -0.41 33.34
C HIS A 413 -12.60 -0.31 34.07
N ASP A 414 -11.54 -0.90 33.50
CA ASP A 414 -10.17 -0.75 34.02
C ASP A 414 -9.57 0.58 33.58
N ARG A 415 -9.89 1.61 34.34
CA ARG A 415 -9.46 2.99 34.05
C ARG A 415 -7.95 3.17 34.04
N LYS A 416 -7.22 2.43 34.86
CA LYS A 416 -5.76 2.58 34.96
C LYS A 416 -5.08 2.02 33.71
N SER A 417 -5.42 0.79 33.35
CA SER A 417 -4.81 0.15 32.19
C SER A 417 -5.27 0.76 30.87
N SER A 418 -6.53 1.21 30.78
CA SER A 418 -7.02 1.92 29.57
C SER A 418 -6.33 3.27 29.38
N ALA A 419 -6.07 4.03 30.46
CA ALA A 419 -5.30 5.28 30.35
C ALA A 419 -3.86 5.04 29.89
N GLU A 420 -3.22 3.94 30.28
CA GLU A 420 -1.89 3.57 29.81
C GLU A 420 -1.90 3.17 28.33
N SER A 421 -2.87 2.38 27.87
CA SER A 421 -3.02 2.03 26.44
C SER A 421 -3.27 3.28 25.59
N LEU A 422 -4.11 4.19 26.05
CA LEU A 422 -4.35 5.47 25.36
C LEU A 422 -3.07 6.33 25.29
N ARG A 423 -2.25 6.34 26.32
CA ARG A 423 -0.96 7.04 26.34
C ARG A 423 -0.02 6.48 25.28
N VAL A 424 0.11 5.14 25.18
CA VAL A 424 0.94 4.48 24.17
C VAL A 424 0.48 4.85 22.76
N LEU A 425 -0.82 4.77 22.48
CA LEU A 425 -1.39 5.18 21.19
C LEU A 425 -1.14 6.66 20.89
N GLY A 426 -1.18 7.52 21.92
CA GLY A 426 -0.90 8.96 21.79
C GLY A 426 0.57 9.26 21.47
N GLU A 427 1.51 8.47 21.95
CA GLU A 427 2.94 8.59 21.63
C GLU A 427 3.24 8.26 20.17
N HIS A 428 2.44 7.37 19.57
CA HIS A 428 2.54 6.95 18.16
C HIS A 428 1.49 7.59 17.26
N ARG A 429 0.78 8.63 17.70
CA ARG A 429 -0.31 9.27 16.94
C ARG A 429 0.09 9.70 15.53
N ASP A 430 1.35 10.13 15.33
CA ASP A 430 1.85 10.59 14.03
C ASP A 430 2.05 9.44 13.02
N GLU A 431 2.05 8.20 13.49
CA GLU A 431 2.18 6.99 12.68
C GLU A 431 0.80 6.48 12.23
N ALA A 432 -0.21 6.59 13.12
CA ALA A 432 -1.56 6.07 12.89
C ALA A 432 -2.63 7.00 13.47
N LEU A 433 -2.78 8.19 12.85
CA LEU A 433 -3.67 9.25 13.33
C LEU A 433 -5.14 8.82 13.40
N GLY A 434 -5.58 7.96 12.46
CA GLY A 434 -6.92 7.37 12.46
C GLY A 434 -7.16 6.48 13.67
N THR A 435 -6.22 5.58 13.96
CA THR A 435 -6.25 4.69 15.12
C THR A 435 -6.29 5.48 16.43
N TYR A 436 -5.50 6.58 16.53
CA TYR A 436 -5.54 7.44 17.69
C TYR A 436 -6.88 8.19 17.83
N GLN A 437 -7.48 8.63 16.70
CA GLN A 437 -8.81 9.24 16.69
C GLN A 437 -9.87 8.28 17.26
N GLU A 438 -9.80 7.02 16.88
CA GLU A 438 -10.67 5.96 17.38
C GLU A 438 -10.42 5.65 18.87
N ALA A 439 -9.15 5.61 19.27
CA ALA A 439 -8.77 5.41 20.66
C ALA A 439 -9.35 6.50 21.60
N LEU A 440 -9.30 7.76 21.18
CA LEU A 440 -9.92 8.86 21.92
C LEU A 440 -11.44 8.68 22.05
N LEU A 441 -12.08 8.22 20.99
CA LEU A 441 -13.52 7.96 20.99
C LEU A 441 -13.89 6.83 21.96
N ILE A 442 -13.21 5.68 21.86
CA ILE A 442 -13.42 4.51 22.73
C ILE A 442 -13.18 4.88 24.20
N ALA A 443 -12.12 5.64 24.49
CA ALA A 443 -11.80 6.13 25.82
C ALA A 443 -12.72 7.27 26.30
N GLN A 444 -13.67 7.72 25.47
CA GLN A 444 -14.60 8.82 25.72
C GLN A 444 -13.91 10.17 26.03
N HIS A 445 -12.73 10.40 25.46
CA HIS A 445 -12.02 11.68 25.48
C HIS A 445 -12.61 12.61 24.40
N ASN A 446 -13.90 12.96 24.56
CA ASN A 446 -14.72 13.61 23.54
C ASN A 446 -14.18 14.98 23.10
N ASP A 447 -13.61 15.77 24.00
CA ASP A 447 -13.08 17.09 23.67
C ASP A 447 -11.77 16.99 22.87
N GLU A 448 -10.88 16.08 23.26
CA GLU A 448 -9.64 15.81 22.53
C GLU A 448 -9.95 15.19 21.17
N GLY A 449 -10.92 14.24 21.10
CA GLY A 449 -11.39 13.64 19.87
C GLY A 449 -11.99 14.66 18.90
N ALA A 450 -12.80 15.61 19.41
CA ALA A 450 -13.35 16.70 18.62
C ALA A 450 -12.25 17.63 18.09
N ALA A 451 -11.31 18.04 18.95
CA ALA A 451 -10.21 18.91 18.59
C ALA A 451 -9.33 18.25 17.50
N LEU A 452 -9.03 16.95 17.63
CA LEU A 452 -8.28 16.21 16.63
C LEU A 452 -9.02 16.14 15.29
N LEU A 453 -10.30 15.81 15.29
CA LEU A 453 -11.11 15.74 14.05
C LEU A 453 -11.20 17.11 13.36
N ILE A 454 -11.40 18.19 14.12
CA ILE A 454 -11.40 19.57 13.60
C ILE A 454 -10.05 19.92 12.98
N SER A 455 -8.95 19.54 13.65
CA SER A 455 -7.60 19.74 13.11
C SER A 455 -7.37 19.00 11.80
N ARG A 456 -7.78 17.72 11.72
CA ARG A 456 -7.69 16.91 10.50
C ARG A 456 -8.52 17.48 9.35
N LEU A 457 -9.70 18.02 9.62
CA LEU A 457 -10.55 18.70 8.62
C LEU A 457 -9.91 20.02 8.14
N ALA A 458 -9.22 20.74 9.02
CA ALA A 458 -8.55 21.99 8.67
C ALA A 458 -7.30 21.77 7.82
N ASP A 459 -6.54 20.69 8.08
CA ASP A 459 -5.33 20.37 7.35
C ASP A 459 -5.65 19.88 5.92
N PRO A 460 -5.17 20.55 4.84
CA PRO A 460 -5.42 20.13 3.47
C PRO A 460 -4.98 18.70 3.14
N ARG A 461 -3.93 18.17 3.80
CA ARG A 461 -3.38 16.83 3.57
C ARG A 461 -4.22 15.74 4.26
N LEU A 462 -4.79 16.04 5.43
CA LEU A 462 -5.58 15.11 6.22
C LEU A 462 -7.09 15.18 5.92
N ARG A 463 -7.53 16.27 5.30
CA ARG A 463 -8.95 16.59 5.08
C ARG A 463 -9.71 15.50 4.35
N CYS A 464 -9.16 14.94 3.28
CA CYS A 464 -9.85 13.92 2.50
C CYS A 464 -10.19 12.68 3.34
N ALA A 465 -9.23 12.18 4.11
CA ALA A 465 -9.46 11.05 5.01
C ALA A 465 -10.47 11.41 6.12
N ALA A 466 -10.39 12.63 6.69
CA ALA A 466 -11.33 13.10 7.69
C ALA A 466 -12.75 13.25 7.11
N LEU A 467 -12.89 13.75 5.87
CA LEU A 467 -14.19 13.86 5.21
C LEU A 467 -14.80 12.49 4.87
N VAL A 468 -14.00 11.50 4.47
CA VAL A 468 -14.47 10.12 4.28
C VAL A 468 -14.95 9.54 5.60
N ALA A 469 -14.20 9.75 6.68
CA ALA A 469 -14.53 9.23 8.01
C ALA A 469 -15.87 9.72 8.56
N VAL A 470 -16.25 10.97 8.27
CA VAL A 470 -17.51 11.55 8.79
C VAL A 470 -18.73 11.26 7.95
N GLN A 471 -18.61 10.54 6.83
CA GLN A 471 -19.77 10.15 6.03
C GLN A 471 -20.60 9.08 6.73
N GLN A 472 -21.85 8.92 6.29
CA GLN A 472 -22.75 7.88 6.78
C GLN A 472 -22.62 6.65 5.90
N TYR A 473 -22.31 5.52 6.50
CA TYR A 473 -22.14 4.24 5.81
C TYR A 473 -23.17 3.23 6.27
N SER A 474 -23.39 2.21 5.44
CA SER A 474 -24.18 1.04 5.82
C SER A 474 -23.27 0.00 6.50
N ALA A 475 -23.87 -0.82 7.34
CA ALA A 475 -23.14 -1.87 8.06
C ALA A 475 -23.74 -3.25 7.77
N GLY A 476 -22.94 -4.29 7.96
CA GLY A 476 -23.39 -5.67 8.11
C GLY A 476 -24.03 -5.91 9.47
N ALA A 477 -23.97 -7.14 9.94
CA ALA A 477 -24.39 -7.47 11.29
C ALA A 477 -23.55 -6.73 12.33
N GLN A 478 -24.19 -6.20 13.36
CA GLN A 478 -23.54 -5.45 14.43
C GLN A 478 -23.83 -6.06 15.80
N SER A 479 -22.84 -6.07 16.65
CA SER A 479 -22.98 -6.41 18.05
C SER A 479 -23.42 -5.19 18.88
N PRO A 480 -23.88 -5.38 20.13
CA PRO A 480 -24.19 -4.26 21.03
C PRO A 480 -23.03 -3.29 21.24
N TRP A 481 -21.78 -3.78 21.28
CA TRP A 481 -20.61 -2.92 21.45
C TRP A 481 -20.32 -2.09 20.19
N MET A 482 -20.43 -2.67 19.00
CA MET A 482 -20.31 -1.93 17.73
C MET A 482 -21.37 -0.82 17.62
N LEU A 483 -22.60 -1.09 18.06
CA LEU A 483 -23.67 -0.08 18.11
C LEU A 483 -23.33 1.06 19.07
N GLU A 484 -22.65 0.78 20.20
CA GLU A 484 -22.20 1.81 21.14
C GLU A 484 -21.06 2.65 20.53
N GLU A 485 -20.08 2.04 19.85
CA GLU A 485 -19.04 2.77 19.13
C GLU A 485 -19.61 3.68 18.05
N ASP A 486 -20.57 3.20 17.26
CA ASP A 486 -21.31 3.99 16.27
C ASP A 486 -22.06 5.17 16.93
N ARG A 487 -22.67 4.95 18.09
CA ARG A 487 -23.34 5.99 18.86
C ARG A 487 -22.36 7.08 19.31
N LEU A 488 -21.21 6.69 19.83
CA LEU A 488 -20.15 7.63 20.26
C LEU A 488 -19.64 8.44 19.08
N TRP A 489 -19.40 7.80 17.93
CA TRP A 489 -18.96 8.47 16.71
C TRP A 489 -19.98 9.49 16.20
N ARG A 490 -21.26 9.12 16.14
CA ARG A 490 -22.35 10.04 15.75
C ARG A 490 -22.43 11.23 16.70
N ALA A 491 -22.36 10.99 18.02
CA ALA A 491 -22.39 12.05 19.01
C ALA A 491 -21.23 13.03 18.81
N LEU A 492 -20.03 12.54 18.44
CA LEU A 492 -18.87 13.38 18.13
C LEU A 492 -19.14 14.25 16.89
N ILE A 493 -19.65 13.67 15.81
CA ILE A 493 -19.95 14.39 14.55
C ILE A 493 -21.05 15.42 14.74
N GLU A 494 -22.03 15.15 15.61
CA GLU A 494 -23.17 16.03 15.87
C GLU A 494 -22.84 17.22 16.79
N ARG A 495 -21.65 17.26 17.40
CA ARG A 495 -21.20 18.42 18.18
C ARG A 495 -21.21 19.70 17.32
N GLY A 496 -21.61 20.81 17.91
CA GLY A 496 -21.74 22.08 17.19
C GLY A 496 -20.43 22.53 16.53
N ASP A 497 -19.31 22.45 17.28
CA ASP A 497 -17.97 22.80 16.82
C ASP A 497 -17.47 21.90 15.66
N VAL A 498 -17.73 20.59 15.73
CA VAL A 498 -17.37 19.63 14.69
C VAL A 498 -18.22 19.84 13.44
N ARG A 499 -19.54 20.02 13.59
CA ARG A 499 -20.45 20.31 12.48
C ARG A 499 -20.06 21.58 11.71
N GLU A 500 -19.70 22.65 12.44
CA GLU A 500 -19.20 23.87 11.82
C GLU A 500 -17.88 23.65 11.08
N ALA A 501 -16.97 22.85 11.63
CA ALA A 501 -15.72 22.50 10.97
C ALA A 501 -15.96 21.72 9.68
N ILE A 502 -16.84 20.71 9.70
CA ILE A 502 -17.25 19.96 8.52
C ILE A 502 -17.89 20.91 7.49
N ALA A 503 -18.85 21.71 7.90
CA ALA A 503 -19.57 22.63 7.01
C ALA A 503 -18.67 23.65 6.32
N ARG A 504 -17.54 24.04 6.94
CA ARG A 504 -16.56 24.94 6.30
C ARG A 504 -15.85 24.29 5.13
N VAL A 505 -15.55 23.00 5.17
CA VAL A 505 -14.66 22.33 4.22
C VAL A 505 -15.36 21.29 3.34
N GLY A 506 -16.54 20.83 3.74
CA GLY A 506 -17.21 19.74 3.04
C GLY A 506 -18.69 19.58 3.37
N THR A 507 -19.21 18.40 3.03
CA THR A 507 -20.59 17.97 3.26
C THR A 507 -20.61 16.52 3.75
N VAL A 508 -21.70 16.14 4.47
CA VAL A 508 -21.96 14.77 4.90
C VAL A 508 -23.11 14.20 4.08
N ARG A 509 -22.93 12.97 3.59
CA ARG A 509 -23.93 12.21 2.83
C ARG A 509 -23.97 10.77 3.30
N ALA A 510 -25.01 10.03 2.90
CA ALA A 510 -25.14 8.59 3.12
C ALA A 510 -24.70 7.82 1.86
N TYR A 511 -23.94 6.75 2.05
CA TYR A 511 -23.47 5.89 0.98
C TYR A 511 -23.79 4.41 1.26
N PRO A 512 -24.27 3.65 0.25
CA PRO A 512 -24.58 2.23 0.39
C PRO A 512 -23.30 1.39 0.27
N LEU A 513 -22.28 1.77 1.01
CA LEU A 513 -20.99 1.09 1.12
C LEU A 513 -20.70 0.82 2.60
N ARG A 514 -19.86 -0.14 2.86
CA ARG A 514 -19.31 -0.37 4.19
C ARG A 514 -18.39 0.79 4.58
N GLN A 515 -18.35 1.13 5.86
CA GLN A 515 -17.39 2.11 6.36
C GLN A 515 -15.95 1.63 6.07
N PRO A 516 -15.10 2.48 5.45
CA PRO A 516 -13.70 2.10 5.22
C PRO A 516 -12.98 1.93 6.56
N GLY A 517 -12.06 0.96 6.63
CA GLY A 517 -11.14 0.84 7.76
C GLY A 517 -10.18 2.04 7.79
N TYR A 518 -9.78 2.45 8.99
CA TYR A 518 -8.76 3.47 9.21
C TYR A 518 -7.36 2.90 9.10
#